data_5379c541e19eac69c9fa040fa3d5715c
#
_entry.id   5379c541e19eac69c9fa040fa3d5715c
#
_cell.length_a   1.000
_cell.length_b   1.000
_cell.length_c   1.000
_cell.angle_alpha   90.00
_cell.angle_beta   90.00
_cell.angle_gamma   90.00
#
_symmetry.space_group_name_H-M   'P 1'
#
loop_
_entity.id
_entity.type
_entity.pdbx_description
1 polymer ?
#
loop_
_entity_poly.entity_id
_entity_poly.type
_entity_poly.pdbx_seq_one_letter_code
_entity_poly.pdbx_strand_id
1 'polypeptide(L)'
;KRQELSEYIRKTGRDCSRCVVKAIIPISETMPEPVRRTLEKQFNCPVRAWYSNEENGIMGLQNREDEGYHIDTETYYYEILKMDSDEPAEPGELGRIVITDLFNYAFPILRYDNGDTAVAVRKEKNGRFKLYLSELYGRRSDLIYDCKGNAVTPYIITNNLWDIEGVKQYRFIHEDVKDYTIWLN
;
A
#
# COMPACT_ATOMS: atom_id res chain seq x y z
N LYS A 1 -14.28 -1.55 -7.31
CA LYS A 1 -15.10 -0.29 -7.32
C LYS A 1 -14.33 0.94 -7.78
N ARG A 2 -13.09 1.20 -7.29
CA ARG A 2 -12.30 2.39 -7.71
C ARG A 2 -11.80 2.27 -9.14
N GLN A 3 -11.35 1.11 -9.53
CA GLN A 3 -10.97 0.78 -10.90
C GLN A 3 -12.17 0.91 -11.84
N GLU A 4 -13.31 0.39 -11.46
CA GLU A 4 -14.57 0.50 -12.20
C GLU A 4 -14.98 1.94 -12.44
N LEU A 5 -14.84 2.82 -11.44
CA LEU A 5 -15.14 4.23 -11.58
C LEU A 5 -14.20 4.92 -12.58
N SER A 6 -12.90 4.69 -12.46
CA SER A 6 -11.90 5.24 -13.37
C SER A 6 -12.13 4.76 -14.82
N GLU A 7 -12.40 3.46 -15.00
CA GLU A 7 -12.75 2.89 -16.30
C GLU A 7 -14.06 3.47 -16.87
N TYR A 8 -15.09 3.58 -16.03
CA TYR A 8 -16.36 4.15 -16.45
C TYR A 8 -16.20 5.57 -16.96
N ILE A 9 -15.46 6.42 -16.25
CA ILE A 9 -15.21 7.80 -16.65
C ILE A 9 -14.40 7.82 -17.95
N ARG A 10 -13.36 6.98 -18.07
CA ARG A 10 -12.57 6.85 -19.29
C ARG A 10 -13.42 6.42 -20.49
N LYS A 11 -14.28 5.40 -20.33
CA LYS A 11 -15.13 4.87 -21.41
C LYS A 11 -16.24 5.84 -21.84
N THR A 12 -16.78 6.60 -20.89
CA THR A 12 -17.89 7.51 -21.17
C THR A 12 -17.47 8.93 -21.59
N GLY A 13 -16.18 9.24 -21.44
CA GLY A 13 -15.64 10.58 -21.73
C GLY A 13 -16.24 11.69 -20.84
N ARG A 14 -16.84 11.31 -19.71
CA ARG A 14 -17.46 12.30 -18.80
C ARG A 14 -16.40 13.23 -18.20
N ASP A 15 -16.64 14.52 -18.36
CA ASP A 15 -15.82 15.54 -17.71
C ASP A 15 -16.21 15.68 -16.22
N CYS A 16 -15.33 15.22 -15.35
CA CYS A 16 -15.48 15.34 -13.91
C CYS A 16 -14.72 16.54 -13.31
N SER A 17 -14.12 17.39 -14.14
CA SER A 17 -13.37 18.58 -13.69
C SER A 17 -14.25 19.59 -12.94
N ARG A 18 -15.57 19.57 -13.19
CA ARG A 18 -16.57 20.40 -12.50
C ARG A 18 -17.04 19.80 -11.18
N CYS A 19 -16.68 18.56 -10.86
CA CYS A 19 -16.99 17.97 -9.57
C CYS A 19 -16.13 18.64 -8.49
N VAL A 20 -16.76 19.19 -7.46
CA VAL A 20 -16.05 19.85 -6.35
C VAL A 20 -15.53 18.79 -5.38
N VAL A 21 -14.61 17.96 -5.86
CA VAL A 21 -13.91 16.96 -5.04
C VAL A 21 -12.59 17.57 -4.58
N LYS A 22 -12.40 17.70 -3.27
CA LYS A 22 -11.18 18.29 -2.71
C LYS A 22 -10.03 17.29 -2.58
N ALA A 23 -10.35 16.03 -2.33
CA ALA A 23 -9.40 14.92 -2.23
C ALA A 23 -10.12 13.58 -2.37
N ILE A 24 -9.40 12.56 -2.82
CA ILE A 24 -9.85 11.16 -2.82
C ILE A 24 -8.96 10.40 -1.84
N ILE A 25 -9.59 9.72 -0.87
CA ILE A 25 -8.90 8.95 0.15
C ILE A 25 -9.25 7.48 -0.05
N PRO A 26 -8.41 6.70 -0.73
CA PRO A 26 -8.56 5.25 -0.80
C PRO A 26 -8.20 4.60 0.54
N ILE A 27 -9.00 3.62 0.94
CA ILE A 27 -8.83 2.81 2.15
C ILE A 27 -8.96 1.33 1.81
N SER A 28 -8.50 0.47 2.70
CA SER A 28 -8.63 -1.01 2.67
C SER A 28 -7.77 -1.75 1.64
N GLU A 29 -7.33 -1.11 0.59
CA GLU A 29 -6.49 -1.71 -0.44
C GLU A 29 -5.44 -0.72 -0.93
N THR A 30 -4.29 -1.22 -1.34
CA THR A 30 -3.28 -0.39 -1.99
C THR A 30 -3.83 0.21 -3.28
N MET A 31 -3.53 1.48 -3.51
CA MET A 31 -3.93 2.19 -4.73
C MET A 31 -2.87 2.00 -5.81
N PRO A 32 -3.17 1.29 -6.92
CA PRO A 32 -2.26 1.18 -8.04
C PRO A 32 -1.95 2.56 -8.62
N GLU A 33 -0.69 2.81 -8.93
CA GLU A 33 -0.23 4.12 -9.39
C GLU A 33 -0.94 4.61 -10.68
N PRO A 34 -1.18 3.78 -11.71
CA PRO A 34 -1.93 4.20 -12.89
C PRO A 34 -3.36 4.65 -12.57
N VAL A 35 -4.03 3.95 -11.62
CA VAL A 35 -5.38 4.32 -11.17
C VAL A 35 -5.35 5.65 -10.44
N ARG A 36 -4.37 5.86 -9.56
CA ARG A 36 -4.17 7.11 -8.84
C ARG A 36 -4.03 8.29 -9.79
N ARG A 37 -3.09 8.20 -10.74
CA ARG A 37 -2.87 9.26 -11.75
C ARG A 37 -4.11 9.55 -12.57
N THR A 38 -4.84 8.53 -12.96
CA THR A 38 -6.09 8.68 -13.72
C THR A 38 -7.13 9.45 -12.91
N LEU A 39 -7.34 9.08 -11.64
CA LEU A 39 -8.30 9.77 -10.77
C LEU A 39 -7.86 11.22 -10.47
N GLU A 40 -6.58 11.46 -10.20
CA GLU A 40 -6.06 12.81 -9.98
C GLU A 40 -6.30 13.71 -11.18
N LYS A 41 -6.06 13.18 -12.39
CA LYS A 41 -6.32 13.91 -13.64
C LYS A 41 -7.81 14.15 -13.87
N GLN A 42 -8.65 13.15 -13.64
CA GLN A 42 -10.10 13.23 -13.91
C GLN A 42 -10.83 14.18 -12.96
N PHE A 43 -10.45 14.18 -11.69
CA PHE A 43 -11.12 15.00 -10.67
C PHE A 43 -10.37 16.27 -10.32
N ASN A 44 -9.20 16.48 -10.87
CA ASN A 44 -8.30 17.61 -10.56
C ASN A 44 -8.10 17.78 -9.04
N CYS A 45 -7.92 16.69 -8.33
CA CYS A 45 -7.73 16.68 -6.87
C CYS A 45 -6.70 15.63 -6.46
N PRO A 46 -6.03 15.79 -5.31
CA PRO A 46 -5.07 14.81 -4.83
C PRO A 46 -5.75 13.50 -4.42
N VAL A 47 -5.07 12.38 -4.71
CA VAL A 47 -5.41 11.06 -4.19
C VAL A 47 -4.35 10.67 -3.16
N ARG A 48 -4.77 10.39 -1.91
CA ARG A 48 -3.86 10.08 -0.79
C ARG A 48 -4.39 8.87 -0.03
N ALA A 49 -3.66 7.78 -0.06
CA ALA A 49 -4.07 6.56 0.62
C ALA A 49 -3.89 6.68 2.15
N TRP A 50 -4.81 6.07 2.87
CA TRP A 50 -4.64 5.78 4.28
C TRP A 50 -4.18 4.34 4.47
N TYR A 51 -3.26 4.15 5.39
CA TYR A 51 -2.90 2.85 5.91
C TYR A 51 -3.70 2.61 7.20
N SER A 52 -4.56 1.62 7.16
CA SER A 52 -5.50 1.33 8.25
C SER A 52 -5.87 -0.15 8.29
N ASN A 53 -6.23 -0.63 9.46
CA ASN A 53 -6.88 -1.93 9.67
C ASN A 53 -8.06 -1.77 10.64
N GLU A 54 -8.83 -2.83 10.81
CA GLU A 54 -10.01 -2.80 11.69
C GLU A 54 -9.62 -2.73 13.18
N GLU A 55 -8.49 -3.33 13.53
CA GLU A 55 -8.04 -3.47 14.92
C GLU A 55 -7.48 -2.16 15.47
N ASN A 56 -6.72 -1.42 14.66
CA ASN A 56 -6.02 -0.21 15.09
C ASN A 56 -6.62 1.08 14.52
N GLY A 57 -7.47 1.01 13.48
CA GLY A 57 -7.95 2.18 12.77
C GLY A 57 -6.89 2.76 11.83
N ILE A 58 -6.74 4.09 11.81
CA ILE A 58 -5.82 4.79 10.90
C ILE A 58 -4.42 4.81 11.50
N MET A 59 -3.51 4.09 10.89
CA MET A 59 -2.12 3.95 11.33
C MET A 59 -1.16 4.87 10.58
N GLY A 60 -1.53 5.31 9.39
CA GLY A 60 -0.69 6.17 8.59
C GLY A 60 -1.39 6.76 7.38
N LEU A 61 -0.76 7.74 6.77
CA LEU A 61 -1.30 8.43 5.60
C LEU A 61 -0.19 8.84 4.63
N GLN A 62 -0.50 8.81 3.35
CA GLN A 62 0.38 9.35 2.33
C GLN A 62 0.39 10.88 2.38
N ASN A 63 1.58 11.48 2.34
CA ASN A 63 1.74 12.91 2.22
C ASN A 63 1.85 13.33 0.74
N ARG A 64 1.71 14.64 0.50
CA ARG A 64 1.86 15.27 -0.82
C ARG A 64 3.28 15.22 -1.37
N GLU A 65 4.25 15.27 -0.47
CA GLU A 65 5.67 15.47 -0.80
C GLU A 65 6.45 14.17 -0.91
N ASP A 66 5.87 13.07 -0.41
CA ASP A 66 6.55 11.78 -0.32
C ASP A 66 5.67 10.66 -0.89
N GLU A 67 6.27 9.69 -1.56
CA GLU A 67 5.55 8.56 -2.13
C GLU A 67 5.12 7.52 -1.10
N GLY A 68 5.72 7.52 0.09
CA GLY A 68 5.41 6.58 1.16
C GLY A 68 4.39 7.07 2.18
N TYR A 69 4.36 6.40 3.34
CA TYR A 69 3.40 6.67 4.40
C TYR A 69 4.07 7.27 5.64
N HIS A 70 3.52 8.39 6.10
CA HIS A 70 3.75 8.88 7.45
C HIS A 70 2.93 8.06 8.42
N ILE A 71 3.59 7.33 9.31
CA ILE A 71 2.91 6.54 10.32
C ILE A 71 2.77 7.31 11.62
N ASP A 72 1.68 7.04 12.33
CA ASP A 72 1.37 7.65 13.61
C ASP A 72 2.18 6.97 14.72
N THR A 73 3.34 7.53 15.01
CA THR A 73 4.22 7.06 16.11
C THR A 73 3.88 7.68 17.47
N GLU A 74 2.86 8.51 17.56
CA GLU A 74 2.39 9.09 18.80
C GLU A 74 1.33 8.18 19.46
N THR A 75 0.51 7.52 18.63
CA THR A 75 -0.53 6.58 19.07
C THR A 75 -0.03 5.13 19.13
N TYR A 76 0.89 4.76 18.23
CA TYR A 76 1.36 3.38 18.08
C TYR A 76 2.87 3.28 18.17
N TYR A 77 3.34 2.22 18.81
CA TYR A 77 4.72 1.79 18.73
C TYR A 77 4.87 0.76 17.61
N TYR A 78 5.72 1.04 16.64
CA TYR A 78 5.97 0.18 15.47
C TYR A 78 7.32 -0.52 15.61
N GLU A 79 7.29 -1.81 15.36
CA GLU A 79 8.46 -2.63 15.12
C GLU A 79 8.38 -3.13 13.67
N ILE A 80 9.43 -2.92 12.90
CA ILE A 80 9.59 -3.53 11.59
C ILE A 80 10.61 -4.64 11.77
N LEU A 81 10.13 -5.87 11.72
CA LEU A 81 10.92 -7.05 12.04
C LEU A 81 11.24 -7.83 10.76
N LYS A 82 12.32 -8.58 10.77
CA LYS A 82 12.67 -9.48 9.68
C LYS A 82 11.53 -10.47 9.40
N MET A 83 11.48 -10.99 8.20
CA MET A 83 10.37 -11.85 7.75
C MET A 83 10.27 -13.17 8.51
N ASP A 84 11.39 -13.69 9.01
CA ASP A 84 11.56 -15.02 9.59
C ASP A 84 12.03 -15.01 11.05
N SER A 85 12.24 -13.83 11.63
CA SER A 85 12.69 -13.70 13.03
C SER A 85 12.10 -12.46 13.70
N ASP A 86 12.27 -12.37 15.03
CA ASP A 86 11.88 -11.19 15.82
C ASP A 86 13.00 -10.15 15.91
N GLU A 87 14.03 -10.26 15.09
CA GLU A 87 15.05 -9.23 15.00
C GLU A 87 14.55 -8.03 14.18
N PRO A 88 14.96 -6.82 14.52
CA PRO A 88 14.66 -5.64 13.72
C PRO A 88 15.17 -5.80 12.28
N ALA A 89 14.35 -5.41 11.32
CA ALA A 89 14.78 -5.26 9.93
C ALA A 89 15.74 -4.06 9.80
N GLU A 90 16.74 -4.18 8.94
CA GLU A 90 17.66 -3.10 8.64
C GLU A 90 16.95 -1.95 7.89
N PRO A 91 17.41 -0.72 7.99
CA PRO A 91 16.85 0.39 7.22
C PRO A 91 16.88 0.08 5.70
N GLY A 92 15.72 0.08 5.08
CA GLY A 92 15.57 -0.26 3.66
C GLY A 92 15.34 -1.75 3.38
N GLU A 93 15.38 -2.61 4.39
CA GLU A 93 15.03 -4.02 4.29
C GLU A 93 13.51 -4.20 4.37
N LEU A 94 12.97 -5.14 3.59
CA LEU A 94 11.57 -5.55 3.70
C LEU A 94 11.36 -6.31 5.01
N GLY A 95 10.41 -5.83 5.82
CA GLY A 95 10.06 -6.46 7.07
C GLY A 95 8.55 -6.56 7.28
N ARG A 96 8.17 -7.35 8.27
CA ARG A 96 6.79 -7.46 8.75
C ARG A 96 6.49 -6.37 9.77
N ILE A 97 5.26 -5.88 9.75
CA ILE A 97 4.83 -4.79 10.62
C ILE A 97 4.23 -5.38 11.90
N VAL A 98 4.82 -5.02 13.03
CA VAL A 98 4.31 -5.37 14.37
C VAL A 98 3.96 -4.08 15.11
N ILE A 99 2.77 -4.04 15.73
CA ILE A 99 2.20 -2.82 16.31
C ILE A 99 1.80 -3.05 17.76
N THR A 100 2.11 -2.07 18.58
CA THR A 100 1.56 -1.95 19.94
C THR A 100 0.74 -0.68 20.03
N ASP A 101 -0.54 -0.78 20.38
CA ASP A 101 -1.41 0.36 20.66
C ASP A 101 -1.12 0.90 22.05
N LEU A 102 -0.78 2.19 22.15
CA LEU A 102 -0.36 2.83 23.41
C LEU A 102 -1.55 3.37 24.22
N PHE A 103 -2.75 3.40 23.66
CA PHE A 103 -3.91 4.08 24.26
C PHE A 103 -5.14 3.19 24.43
N ASN A 104 -5.21 2.05 23.76
CA ASN A 104 -6.37 1.16 23.87
C ASN A 104 -6.26 0.25 25.10
N TYR A 105 -6.62 0.77 26.26
CA TYR A 105 -6.61 0.00 27.50
C TYR A 105 -7.79 -0.96 27.65
N ALA A 106 -8.87 -0.75 26.91
CA ALA A 106 -10.03 -1.62 26.96
C ALA A 106 -9.80 -2.97 26.26
N PHE A 107 -9.03 -2.94 25.19
CA PHE A 107 -8.58 -4.12 24.46
C PHE A 107 -7.11 -3.92 24.06
N PRO A 108 -6.17 -4.22 24.97
CA PRO A 108 -4.75 -3.97 24.74
C PRO A 108 -4.22 -4.78 23.57
N ILE A 109 -3.72 -4.10 22.56
CA ILE A 109 -3.04 -4.68 21.40
C ILE A 109 -1.54 -4.52 21.61
N LEU A 110 -0.87 -5.63 21.97
CA LEU A 110 0.56 -5.65 22.26
C LEU A 110 1.28 -6.52 21.25
N ARG A 111 2.29 -5.96 20.56
CA ARG A 111 3.12 -6.63 19.58
C ARG A 111 2.32 -7.46 18.57
N TYR A 112 1.27 -6.85 18.04
CA TYR A 112 0.38 -7.47 17.05
C TYR A 112 1.04 -7.47 15.68
N ASP A 113 1.38 -8.66 15.16
CA ASP A 113 1.76 -8.87 13.78
C ASP A 113 0.50 -8.77 12.93
N ASN A 114 0.31 -7.63 12.28
CA ASN A 114 -0.91 -7.36 11.53
C ASN A 114 -0.94 -8.05 10.14
N GLY A 115 0.10 -8.79 9.81
CA GLY A 115 0.24 -9.54 8.57
C GLY A 115 0.66 -8.70 7.36
N ASP A 116 0.90 -7.42 7.52
CA ASP A 116 1.39 -6.55 6.45
C ASP A 116 2.92 -6.46 6.46
N THR A 117 3.47 -6.13 5.29
CA THR A 117 4.91 -5.98 5.08
C THR A 117 5.24 -4.63 4.47
N ALA A 118 6.36 -4.06 4.89
CA ALA A 118 6.81 -2.76 4.42
C ALA A 118 8.33 -2.61 4.46
N VAL A 119 8.82 -1.64 3.71
CA VAL A 119 10.16 -1.10 3.87
C VAL A 119 10.07 0.18 4.67
N ALA A 120 10.80 0.24 5.78
CA ALA A 120 10.83 1.42 6.62
C ALA A 120 12.16 2.16 6.55
N VAL A 121 12.08 3.47 6.64
CA VAL A 121 13.24 4.36 6.70
C VAL A 121 13.03 5.43 7.78
N ARG A 122 14.11 5.93 8.33
CA ARG A 122 14.07 7.10 9.22
C ARG A 122 14.41 8.34 8.43
N LYS A 123 13.51 9.32 8.42
CA LYS A 123 13.75 10.62 7.79
C LYS A 123 13.84 11.70 8.87
N GLU A 124 14.81 12.58 8.72
CA GLU A 124 14.90 13.76 9.56
C GLU A 124 13.93 14.83 9.06
N LYS A 125 13.07 15.33 9.95
CA LYS A 125 12.21 16.48 9.69
C LYS A 125 12.22 17.40 10.90
N ASN A 126 12.62 18.66 10.70
CA ASN A 126 12.71 19.68 11.76
C ASN A 126 13.58 19.25 12.97
N GLY A 127 14.72 18.63 12.72
CA GLY A 127 15.64 18.17 13.76
C GLY A 127 15.18 16.92 14.52
N ARG A 128 14.15 16.23 14.05
CA ARG A 128 13.63 14.98 14.64
C ARG A 128 13.58 13.88 13.60
N PHE A 129 14.05 12.70 13.97
CA PHE A 129 13.89 11.51 13.15
C PHE A 129 12.49 10.96 13.32
N LYS A 130 11.76 10.77 12.21
CA LYS A 130 10.47 10.11 12.18
C LYS A 130 10.59 8.81 11.38
N LEU A 131 9.92 7.77 11.86
CA LEU A 131 9.77 6.53 11.12
C LEU A 131 8.77 6.74 9.98
N TYR A 132 9.10 6.17 8.85
CA TYR A 132 8.37 6.36 7.61
C TYR A 132 8.36 5.06 6.82
N LEU A 133 7.21 4.64 6.30
CA LEU A 133 7.17 3.50 5.40
C LEU A 133 7.39 4.01 3.98
N SER A 134 8.57 3.75 3.43
CA SER A 134 8.87 4.13 2.05
C SER A 134 8.05 3.33 1.05
N GLU A 135 7.81 2.06 1.36
CA GLU A 135 6.99 1.16 0.56
C GLU A 135 6.11 0.31 1.47
N LEU A 136 4.86 0.13 1.07
CA LEU A 136 3.90 -0.79 1.69
C LEU A 136 3.56 -1.88 0.69
N TYR A 137 4.02 -3.10 0.95
CA TYR A 137 3.86 -4.23 0.04
C TYR A 137 2.49 -4.91 0.17
N GLY A 138 1.79 -4.70 1.29
CA GLY A 138 0.54 -5.36 1.61
C GLY A 138 0.75 -6.65 2.40
N ARG A 139 -0.19 -7.58 2.28
CA ARG A 139 -0.18 -8.80 3.07
C ARG A 139 1.02 -9.69 2.78
N ARG A 140 1.64 -10.22 3.84
CA ARG A 140 2.74 -11.20 3.73
C ARG A 140 2.33 -12.44 2.92
N SER A 141 1.06 -12.88 3.07
CA SER A 141 0.51 -14.01 2.30
C SER A 141 0.45 -13.78 0.80
N ASP A 142 0.45 -12.54 0.36
CA ASP A 142 0.26 -12.16 -1.04
C ASP A 142 1.58 -11.80 -1.73
N LEU A 143 2.70 -11.82 -1.00
CA LEU A 143 4.01 -11.57 -1.58
C LEU A 143 4.30 -12.59 -2.67
N ILE A 144 4.84 -12.11 -3.77
CA ILE A 144 5.41 -12.91 -4.84
C ILE A 144 6.92 -12.72 -4.84
N TYR A 145 7.64 -13.67 -5.44
CA TYR A 145 9.09 -13.60 -5.50
C TYR A 145 9.53 -13.62 -6.97
N ASP A 146 10.53 -12.85 -7.30
CA ASP A 146 11.15 -12.91 -8.62
C ASP A 146 12.03 -14.16 -8.77
N CYS A 147 12.54 -14.42 -9.97
CA CYS A 147 13.42 -15.56 -10.26
C CYS A 147 14.78 -15.52 -9.54
N LYS A 148 15.08 -14.44 -8.82
CA LYS A 148 16.26 -14.29 -7.96
C LYS A 148 15.93 -14.45 -6.48
N GLY A 149 14.66 -14.65 -6.14
CA GLY A 149 14.18 -14.78 -4.77
C GLY A 149 13.92 -13.44 -4.06
N ASN A 150 13.92 -12.31 -4.79
CA ASN A 150 13.55 -11.04 -4.19
C ASN A 150 12.03 -10.93 -4.05
N ALA A 151 11.56 -10.47 -2.90
CA ALA A 151 10.14 -10.20 -2.70
C ALA A 151 9.69 -9.04 -3.60
N VAL A 152 8.55 -9.23 -4.23
CA VAL A 152 7.94 -8.25 -5.13
C VAL A 152 6.50 -8.05 -4.71
N THR A 153 6.05 -6.80 -4.72
CA THR A 153 4.64 -6.52 -4.45
C THR A 153 3.74 -7.08 -5.54
N PRO A 154 2.61 -7.75 -5.20
CA PRO A 154 1.66 -8.29 -6.18
C PRO A 154 1.06 -7.20 -7.07
N TYR A 155 1.11 -5.95 -6.63
CA TYR A 155 0.62 -4.80 -7.42
C TYR A 155 1.42 -4.53 -8.68
N ILE A 156 2.64 -5.06 -8.82
CA ILE A 156 3.41 -4.97 -10.07
C ILE A 156 2.65 -5.57 -11.24
N ILE A 157 1.93 -6.67 -11.00
CA ILE A 157 1.11 -7.32 -12.03
C ILE A 157 -0.03 -6.38 -12.46
N THR A 158 -0.78 -5.86 -11.49
CA THR A 158 -1.87 -4.90 -11.76
C THR A 158 -1.36 -3.66 -12.49
N ASN A 159 -0.24 -3.09 -12.06
CA ASN A 159 0.32 -1.88 -12.65
C ASN A 159 0.73 -2.08 -14.11
N ASN A 160 1.26 -3.26 -14.45
CA ASN A 160 1.68 -3.56 -15.83
C ASN A 160 0.53 -3.99 -16.75
N LEU A 161 -0.52 -4.60 -16.20
CA LEU A 161 -1.69 -5.02 -16.99
C LEU A 161 -2.75 -3.92 -17.15
N TRP A 162 -2.65 -2.83 -16.37
CA TRP A 162 -3.66 -1.77 -16.33
C TRP A 162 -3.98 -1.14 -17.67
N ASP A 163 -2.96 -0.89 -18.48
CA ASP A 163 -3.09 -0.20 -19.75
C ASP A 163 -3.28 -1.17 -20.95
N ILE A 164 -3.34 -2.48 -20.70
CA ILE A 164 -3.57 -3.47 -21.76
C ILE A 164 -5.05 -3.51 -22.09
N GLU A 165 -5.38 -3.06 -23.29
CA GLU A 165 -6.77 -3.04 -23.78
C GLU A 165 -7.30 -4.47 -23.91
N GLY A 166 -8.53 -4.69 -23.42
CA GLY A 166 -9.20 -5.99 -23.50
C GLY A 166 -9.03 -6.86 -22.26
N VAL A 167 -8.06 -6.64 -21.40
CA VAL A 167 -7.91 -7.39 -20.14
C VAL A 167 -8.90 -6.86 -19.13
N LYS A 168 -9.87 -7.70 -18.72
CA LYS A 168 -10.89 -7.37 -17.73
C LYS A 168 -10.56 -7.92 -16.34
N GLN A 169 -9.99 -9.11 -16.34
CA GLN A 169 -9.57 -9.82 -15.13
C GLN A 169 -8.30 -10.58 -15.42
N TYR A 170 -7.52 -10.81 -14.38
CA TYR A 170 -6.38 -11.70 -14.45
C TYR A 170 -6.29 -12.56 -13.18
N ARG A 171 -5.66 -13.71 -13.32
CA ARG A 171 -5.24 -14.56 -12.22
C ARG A 171 -3.76 -14.86 -12.39
N PHE A 172 -2.96 -14.47 -11.42
CA PHE A 172 -1.53 -14.78 -11.37
C PHE A 172 -1.32 -15.96 -10.43
N ILE A 173 -0.55 -16.94 -10.87
CA ILE A 173 -0.20 -18.13 -10.09
C ILE A 173 1.32 -18.23 -10.13
N HIS A 174 1.93 -18.31 -8.95
CA HIS A 174 3.35 -18.57 -8.76
C HIS A 174 3.48 -19.99 -8.24
N GLU A 175 3.90 -20.92 -9.12
CA GLU A 175 3.91 -22.36 -8.84
C GLU A 175 5.27 -22.83 -8.31
N ASP A 176 6.36 -22.20 -8.78
CA ASP A 176 7.73 -22.48 -8.34
C ASP A 176 8.62 -21.27 -8.67
N VAL A 177 9.89 -21.26 -8.22
CA VAL A 177 10.87 -20.15 -8.30
C VAL A 177 10.95 -19.50 -9.69
N LYS A 178 10.62 -20.23 -10.76
CA LYS A 178 10.64 -19.72 -12.13
C LYS A 178 9.35 -19.97 -12.92
N ASP A 179 8.36 -20.58 -12.28
CA ASP A 179 7.13 -20.98 -12.97
C ASP A 179 5.99 -20.05 -12.57
N TYR A 180 5.62 -19.20 -13.50
CA TYR A 180 4.56 -18.23 -13.34
C TYR A 180 3.50 -18.44 -14.42
N THR A 181 2.25 -18.49 -14.02
CA THR A 181 1.11 -18.57 -14.94
C THR A 181 0.22 -17.35 -14.78
N ILE A 182 -0.12 -16.71 -15.89
CA ILE A 182 -1.09 -15.62 -15.93
C ILE A 182 -2.26 -16.03 -16.80
N TRP A 183 -3.44 -16.10 -16.19
CA TRP A 183 -4.70 -16.26 -16.91
C TRP A 183 -5.32 -14.89 -17.13
N LEU A 184 -5.70 -14.60 -18.36
CA LEU A 184 -6.32 -13.34 -18.77
C LEU A 184 -7.74 -13.61 -19.29
N ASN A 185 -8.70 -12.71 -18.93
CA ASN A 185 -10.08 -12.74 -19.41
C ASN A 185 -10.53 -11.34 -19.83
#